data_e6d9dbc10babfb9601d2b57046773b9b
#
_entry.id   e6d9dbc10babfb9601d2b57046773b9b
#
_cell.length_a   1.000
_cell.length_b   1.000
_cell.length_c   1.000
_cell.angle_alpha   90.00
_cell.angle_beta   90.00
_cell.angle_gamma   90.00
#
_symmetry.space_group_name_H-M   'P 1'
#
loop_
_entity.id
_entity.type
_entity.pdbx_description
1 polymer ?
#
loop_
_entity_poly.entity_id
_entity_poly.type
_entity_poly.pdbx_seq_one_letter_code
_entity_poly.pdbx_strand_id
1 'polypeptide(L)'
;MTAAPKLSVVAATRNDEHGGNQMARTQLFINGLAEQALRFKLPVELLLVEWNPPPERPSLAEALSWPRSQWFAPRIVVVSPELHAKFPHADGLPLFQMIAKNVGIRRSAAEFVLATNIDILLSDELFASFAHDLKPDALYRVDRLDIEADLTRNPLPSPAECRALPWLRAHRQDGTHYPDGRREPWYARVRSRFNRAVWNATHGGALPDLFTWGCGDFTLTTNKVWEGMHGYPEWPMYSFHLDSLALVMAYAAGVEMVTLAPPQVVHHLEHGAGSGWTPEGARRLFGRLDAAGVPYLSGSGYDRVAREILRKGRGFHPLNEGDEWGLGGEELPVVTP
;
A
#
# COMPACT_ATOMS: atom_id res chain seq x y z
N MET A 1 19.70 7.14 22.21
CA MET A 1 19.07 8.07 21.25
C MET A 1 19.07 7.39 19.91
N THR A 2 17.91 7.13 19.33
CA THR A 2 17.79 6.62 17.96
C THR A 2 18.21 7.73 16.99
N ALA A 3 18.97 7.37 15.94
CA ALA A 3 19.29 8.31 14.87
C ALA A 3 17.99 8.79 14.18
N ALA A 4 18.00 9.99 13.59
CA ALA A 4 16.86 10.45 12.81
C ALA A 4 16.54 9.44 11.68
N PRO A 5 15.29 9.07 11.48
CA PRO A 5 14.93 8.06 10.48
C PRO A 5 15.24 8.57 9.07
N LYS A 6 15.80 7.70 8.24
CA LYS A 6 15.98 7.94 6.79
C LYS A 6 14.82 7.46 5.96
N LEU A 7 14.10 6.46 6.47
CA LEU A 7 12.92 5.88 5.85
C LEU A 7 11.80 5.77 6.86
N SER A 8 10.63 6.29 6.55
CA SER A 8 9.38 5.99 7.25
C SER A 8 8.60 4.95 6.45
N VAL A 9 8.27 3.85 7.08
CA VAL A 9 7.40 2.80 6.51
C VAL A 9 6.01 2.95 7.14
N VAL A 10 5.01 3.13 6.31
CA VAL A 10 3.62 3.36 6.74
C VAL A 10 2.75 2.20 6.30
N ALA A 11 2.08 1.57 7.25
CA ALA A 11 1.05 0.57 7.00
C ALA A 11 -0.16 0.80 7.92
N ALA A 12 -1.32 0.31 7.49
CA ALA A 12 -2.54 0.40 8.27
C ALA A 12 -3.14 -0.99 8.46
N THR A 13 -3.62 -1.26 9.67
CA THR A 13 -4.27 -2.54 10.00
C THR A 13 -5.16 -2.39 11.23
N ARG A 14 -5.79 -3.49 11.62
CA ARG A 14 -6.55 -3.66 12.86
C ARG A 14 -6.51 -5.12 13.27
N ASN A 15 -6.73 -5.42 14.54
CA ASN A 15 -6.71 -6.80 15.03
C ASN A 15 -8.08 -7.47 14.83
N ASP A 16 -8.45 -7.83 13.57
CA ASP A 16 -9.77 -8.42 13.25
C ASP A 16 -9.72 -9.72 12.44
N GLU A 17 -8.55 -10.35 12.30
CA GLU A 17 -8.34 -11.59 11.54
C GLU A 17 -8.67 -11.48 10.03
N HIS A 18 -8.66 -10.28 9.48
CA HIS A 18 -8.91 -10.06 8.06
C HIS A 18 -7.98 -10.92 7.17
N GLY A 19 -8.57 -11.71 6.29
CA GLY A 19 -7.84 -12.60 5.38
C GLY A 19 -7.22 -13.84 6.03
N GLY A 20 -7.42 -14.05 7.34
CA GLY A 20 -6.82 -15.13 8.13
C GLY A 20 -5.37 -14.90 8.51
N ASN A 21 -4.95 -15.38 9.66
CA ASN A 21 -3.57 -15.26 10.18
C ASN A 21 -3.00 -13.82 10.13
N GLN A 22 -3.85 -12.81 10.31
CA GLN A 22 -3.46 -11.41 10.15
C GLN A 22 -2.35 -11.01 11.12
N MET A 23 -2.43 -11.43 12.38
CA MET A 23 -1.39 -11.10 13.36
C MET A 23 -0.05 -11.76 13.02
N ALA A 24 -0.06 -12.99 12.48
CA ALA A 24 1.15 -13.65 12.02
C ALA A 24 1.80 -12.92 10.84
N ARG A 25 1.01 -12.45 9.86
CA ARG A 25 1.51 -11.64 8.73
C ARG A 25 2.07 -10.31 9.24
N THR A 26 1.36 -9.63 10.13
CA THR A 26 1.84 -8.37 10.73
C THR A 26 3.14 -8.58 11.51
N GLN A 27 3.25 -9.68 12.26
CA GLN A 27 4.48 -10.00 13.00
C GLN A 27 5.66 -10.25 12.06
N LEU A 28 5.46 -10.99 10.96
CA LEU A 28 6.50 -11.22 9.95
C LEU A 28 6.95 -9.93 9.26
N PHE A 29 6.01 -9.05 8.95
CA PHE A 29 6.30 -7.73 8.41
C PHE A 29 7.16 -6.90 9.36
N ILE A 30 6.79 -6.82 10.65
CA ILE A 30 7.56 -6.10 11.68
C ILE A 30 8.95 -6.71 11.84
N ASN A 31 9.04 -8.04 11.96
CA ASN A 31 10.31 -8.74 12.11
C ASN A 31 11.24 -8.52 10.90
N GLY A 32 10.66 -8.58 9.68
CA GLY A 32 11.42 -8.34 8.44
C GLY A 32 12.03 -6.96 8.37
N LEU A 33 11.25 -5.92 8.70
CA LEU A 33 11.75 -4.54 8.73
C LEU A 33 12.82 -4.34 9.81
N ALA A 34 12.59 -4.86 11.02
CA ALA A 34 13.54 -4.71 12.13
C ALA A 34 14.87 -5.44 11.85
N GLU A 35 14.80 -6.66 11.30
CA GLU A 35 15.97 -7.45 10.88
C GLU A 35 16.78 -6.72 9.81
N GLN A 36 16.12 -6.21 8.78
CA GLN A 36 16.77 -5.48 7.69
C GLN A 36 17.33 -4.14 8.16
N ALA A 37 16.59 -3.38 8.97
CA ALA A 37 17.07 -2.13 9.55
C ALA A 37 18.39 -2.34 10.36
N LEU A 38 18.44 -3.40 11.16
CA LEU A 38 19.65 -3.77 11.91
C LEU A 38 20.79 -4.21 10.99
N ARG A 39 20.50 -5.09 10.04
CA ARG A 39 21.51 -5.68 9.13
C ARG A 39 22.16 -4.62 8.24
N PHE A 40 21.36 -3.71 7.68
CA PHE A 40 21.85 -2.66 6.77
C PHE A 40 22.20 -1.37 7.51
N LYS A 41 22.01 -1.31 8.83
CA LYS A 41 22.26 -0.12 9.68
C LYS A 41 21.55 1.13 9.14
N LEU A 42 20.35 0.95 8.59
CA LEU A 42 19.50 2.01 8.08
C LEU A 42 18.47 2.39 9.16
N PRO A 43 18.44 3.63 9.65
CA PRO A 43 17.43 4.07 10.60
C PRO A 43 16.04 4.09 9.95
N VAL A 44 15.16 3.20 10.41
CA VAL A 44 13.78 3.04 9.92
C VAL A 44 12.80 3.40 11.03
N GLU A 45 11.84 4.22 10.70
CA GLU A 45 10.62 4.42 11.47
C GLU A 45 9.51 3.55 10.88
N LEU A 46 8.81 2.80 11.71
CA LEU A 46 7.55 2.14 11.33
C LEU A 46 6.39 2.92 11.95
N LEU A 47 5.51 3.46 11.11
CA LEU A 47 4.23 4.03 11.50
C LEU A 47 3.13 3.03 11.16
N LEU A 48 2.68 2.30 12.17
CA LEU A 48 1.56 1.38 12.04
C LEU A 48 0.28 2.10 12.50
N VAL A 49 -0.66 2.29 11.60
CA VAL A 49 -1.95 2.91 11.94
C VAL A 49 -2.92 1.82 12.35
N GLU A 50 -3.26 1.80 13.66
CA GLU A 50 -4.28 0.94 14.21
C GLU A 50 -5.64 1.63 14.05
N TRP A 51 -6.37 1.21 13.02
CA TRP A 51 -7.63 1.84 12.65
C TRP A 51 -8.81 1.11 13.27
N ASN A 52 -9.68 1.83 13.98
CA ASN A 52 -10.94 1.29 14.50
C ASN A 52 -10.72 -0.06 15.24
N PRO A 53 -9.85 -0.11 16.28
CA PRO A 53 -9.55 -1.35 16.98
C PRO A 53 -10.80 -1.99 17.57
N PRO A 54 -11.01 -3.32 17.37
CA PRO A 54 -12.14 -4.02 17.97
C PRO A 54 -12.03 -4.01 19.51
N PRO A 55 -13.07 -3.61 20.24
CA PRO A 55 -13.00 -3.45 21.69
C PRO A 55 -12.80 -4.78 22.45
N GLU A 56 -13.14 -5.90 21.82
CA GLU A 56 -13.01 -7.25 22.38
C GLU A 56 -11.64 -7.91 22.15
N ARG A 57 -10.74 -7.22 21.45
CA ARG A 57 -9.42 -7.75 21.14
C ARG A 57 -8.31 -6.86 21.72
N PRO A 58 -7.14 -7.44 22.04
CA PRO A 58 -6.00 -6.64 22.47
C PRO A 58 -5.56 -5.68 21.38
N SER A 59 -5.02 -4.53 21.78
CA SER A 59 -4.39 -3.57 20.88
C SER A 59 -3.21 -4.20 20.13
N LEU A 60 -2.81 -3.61 19.02
CA LEU A 60 -1.62 -4.07 18.29
C LEU A 60 -0.36 -3.99 19.13
N ALA A 61 -0.28 -3.01 20.04
CA ALA A 61 0.85 -2.89 20.98
C ALA A 61 0.97 -4.09 21.91
N GLU A 62 -0.15 -4.68 22.32
CA GLU A 62 -0.22 -5.83 23.21
C GLU A 62 -0.17 -7.16 22.46
N ALA A 63 -0.78 -7.23 21.28
CA ALA A 63 -0.90 -8.46 20.50
C ALA A 63 0.36 -8.88 19.76
N LEU A 64 1.29 -7.95 19.51
CA LEU A 64 2.49 -8.16 18.70
C LEU A 64 3.77 -8.06 19.54
N SER A 65 4.80 -8.75 19.09
CA SER A 65 6.15 -8.63 19.65
C SER A 65 6.94 -7.56 18.92
N TRP A 66 7.59 -6.68 19.67
CA TRP A 66 8.27 -5.52 19.11
C TRP A 66 9.78 -5.64 19.26
N PRO A 67 10.54 -5.89 18.17
CA PRO A 67 11.99 -5.95 18.22
C PRO A 67 12.58 -4.59 18.63
N ARG A 68 13.51 -4.61 19.59
CA ARG A 68 14.20 -3.40 20.04
C ARG A 68 15.54 -3.25 19.34
N SER A 69 15.72 -2.13 18.64
CA SER A 69 16.95 -1.81 17.94
C SER A 69 17.15 -0.30 17.87
N GLN A 70 18.41 0.17 17.89
CA GLN A 70 18.70 1.58 17.61
C GLN A 70 18.39 2.00 16.15
N TRP A 71 18.17 1.01 15.28
CA TRP A 71 17.91 1.19 13.85
C TRP A 71 16.43 1.08 13.49
N PHE A 72 15.58 0.69 14.44
CA PHE A 72 14.16 0.46 14.19
C PHE A 72 13.31 1.13 15.29
N ALA A 73 12.48 2.07 14.89
CA ALA A 73 11.64 2.88 15.79
C ALA A 73 10.15 2.70 15.42
N PRO A 74 9.45 1.70 16.01
CA PRO A 74 8.01 1.52 15.78
C PRO A 74 7.21 2.55 16.58
N ARG A 75 6.17 3.08 15.94
CA ARG A 75 5.11 3.90 16.54
C ARG A 75 3.75 3.42 16.02
N ILE A 76 2.77 3.33 16.90
CA ILE A 76 1.40 2.99 16.56
C ILE A 76 0.56 4.26 16.71
N VAL A 77 -0.10 4.68 15.65
CA VAL A 77 -1.08 5.77 15.67
C VAL A 77 -2.46 5.16 15.72
N VAL A 78 -3.23 5.49 16.76
CA VAL A 78 -4.55 4.88 16.99
C VAL A 78 -5.66 5.81 16.48
N VAL A 79 -6.50 5.30 15.59
CA VAL A 79 -7.73 5.96 15.15
C VAL A 79 -8.90 5.23 15.81
N SER A 80 -9.57 5.91 16.73
CA SER A 80 -10.61 5.29 17.58
C SER A 80 -11.86 4.87 16.79
N PRO A 81 -12.66 3.93 17.35
CA PRO A 81 -13.94 3.54 16.75
C PRO A 81 -14.91 4.73 16.64
N GLU A 82 -14.89 5.67 17.59
CA GLU A 82 -15.75 6.86 17.58
C GLU A 82 -15.38 7.81 16.42
N LEU A 83 -14.09 7.92 16.13
CA LEU A 83 -13.62 8.73 14.98
C LEU A 83 -13.95 8.03 13.66
N HIS A 84 -13.72 6.71 13.58
CA HIS A 84 -14.12 5.90 12.44
C HIS A 84 -15.62 6.02 12.13
N ALA A 85 -16.48 5.98 13.15
CA ALA A 85 -17.94 6.06 13.00
C ALA A 85 -18.44 7.40 12.41
N LYS A 86 -17.60 8.45 12.39
CA LYS A 86 -17.95 9.73 11.75
C LYS A 86 -17.92 9.65 10.21
N PHE A 87 -17.26 8.64 9.65
CA PHE A 87 -17.17 8.50 8.19
C PHE A 87 -18.43 7.85 7.61
N PRO A 88 -18.89 8.29 6.43
CA PRO A 88 -19.91 7.59 5.67
C PRO A 88 -19.50 6.13 5.42
N HIS A 89 -20.45 5.21 5.45
CA HIS A 89 -20.23 3.76 5.21
C HIS A 89 -19.36 3.05 6.24
N ALA A 90 -19.11 3.63 7.42
CA ALA A 90 -18.32 3.03 8.50
C ALA A 90 -18.85 1.65 8.93
N ASP A 91 -20.18 1.46 8.95
CA ASP A 91 -20.82 0.18 9.32
C ASP A 91 -20.50 -0.95 8.32
N GLY A 92 -20.30 -0.62 7.04
CA GLY A 92 -20.03 -1.58 5.98
C GLY A 92 -18.55 -1.78 5.67
N LEU A 93 -17.69 -0.87 6.13
CA LEU A 93 -16.26 -0.87 5.81
C LEU A 93 -15.43 -0.58 7.07
N PRO A 94 -14.93 -1.61 7.75
CA PRO A 94 -14.26 -1.45 9.04
C PRO A 94 -12.92 -0.73 8.99
N LEU A 95 -12.31 -0.59 7.80
CA LEU A 95 -11.04 0.09 7.58
C LEU A 95 -11.09 0.90 6.28
N PHE A 96 -10.92 2.20 6.37
CA PHE A 96 -10.67 3.08 5.22
C PHE A 96 -9.17 3.15 4.94
N GLN A 97 -8.67 2.18 4.18
CA GLN A 97 -7.25 1.90 4.03
C GLN A 97 -6.43 3.11 3.55
N MET A 98 -6.93 3.92 2.60
CA MET A 98 -6.18 5.05 2.07
C MET A 98 -6.17 6.22 3.05
N ILE A 99 -7.27 6.48 3.76
CA ILE A 99 -7.33 7.48 4.83
C ILE A 99 -6.38 7.06 5.96
N ALA A 100 -6.43 5.79 6.36
CA ALA A 100 -5.56 5.26 7.41
C ALA A 100 -4.06 5.39 7.03
N LYS A 101 -3.68 5.07 5.79
CA LYS A 101 -2.30 5.29 5.33
C LYS A 101 -1.91 6.76 5.37
N ASN A 102 -2.79 7.66 4.97
CA ASN A 102 -2.54 9.09 5.04
C ASN A 102 -2.28 9.60 6.46
N VAL A 103 -2.96 9.02 7.46
CA VAL A 103 -2.68 9.32 8.88
C VAL A 103 -1.22 9.06 9.22
N GLY A 104 -0.67 7.95 8.77
CA GLY A 104 0.74 7.61 8.95
C GLY A 104 1.68 8.47 8.09
N ILE A 105 1.36 8.66 6.81
CA ILE A 105 2.17 9.47 5.88
C ILE A 105 2.35 10.90 6.43
N ARG A 106 1.27 11.55 6.83
CA ARG A 106 1.31 12.91 7.39
C ARG A 106 2.14 13.03 8.65
N ARG A 107 2.25 11.95 9.44
CA ARG A 107 2.99 11.90 10.72
C ARG A 107 4.37 11.27 10.60
N SER A 108 4.83 11.00 9.37
CA SER A 108 6.16 10.47 9.12
C SER A 108 7.24 11.51 9.35
N ALA A 109 8.41 11.08 9.86
CA ALA A 109 9.52 11.95 10.20
C ALA A 109 10.70 11.88 9.21
N ALA A 110 10.72 10.87 8.33
CA ALA A 110 11.80 10.67 7.37
C ALA A 110 11.59 11.46 6.08
N GLU A 111 12.66 11.69 5.34
CA GLU A 111 12.61 12.27 4.01
C GLU A 111 11.85 11.37 3.02
N PHE A 112 12.12 10.06 3.06
CA PHE A 112 11.46 9.07 2.22
C PHE A 112 10.39 8.32 2.99
N VAL A 113 9.21 8.18 2.38
CA VAL A 113 8.05 7.53 2.97
C VAL A 113 7.55 6.43 2.05
N LEU A 114 7.61 5.19 2.54
CA LEU A 114 7.06 4.01 1.91
C LEU A 114 5.66 3.74 2.46
N ALA A 115 4.64 3.89 1.64
CA ALA A 115 3.30 3.39 1.94
C ALA A 115 3.16 1.94 1.44
N THR A 116 2.82 1.02 2.35
CA THR A 116 2.78 -0.43 2.09
C THR A 116 1.63 -1.11 2.85
N ASN A 117 1.61 -2.44 2.86
CA ASN A 117 0.67 -3.28 3.61
C ASN A 117 1.43 -4.19 4.59
N ILE A 118 0.70 -4.76 5.56
CA ILE A 118 1.26 -5.57 6.67
C ILE A 118 1.64 -7.00 6.26
N ASP A 119 1.48 -7.37 5.03
CA ASP A 119 1.76 -8.67 4.44
C ASP A 119 2.86 -8.60 3.36
N ILE A 120 3.62 -7.51 3.36
CA ILE A 120 4.70 -7.25 2.41
C ILE A 120 6.08 -7.43 3.08
N LEU A 121 6.91 -8.29 2.50
CA LEU A 121 8.31 -8.44 2.86
C LEU A 121 9.19 -7.87 1.75
N LEU A 122 10.11 -6.99 2.09
CA LEU A 122 11.03 -6.38 1.12
C LEU A 122 12.18 -7.36 0.81
N SER A 123 12.64 -7.43 -0.45
CA SER A 123 13.89 -8.14 -0.73
C SER A 123 15.08 -7.40 -0.10
N ASP A 124 16.17 -8.10 0.17
CA ASP A 124 17.36 -7.50 0.79
C ASP A 124 18.00 -6.48 -0.15
N GLU A 125 17.97 -6.74 -1.45
CA GLU A 125 18.48 -5.83 -2.48
C GLU A 125 17.65 -4.54 -2.57
N LEU A 126 16.32 -4.67 -2.45
CA LEU A 126 15.45 -3.50 -2.40
C LEU A 126 15.72 -2.67 -1.14
N PHE A 127 15.82 -3.31 0.02
CA PHE A 127 16.08 -2.61 1.27
C PHE A 127 17.45 -1.92 1.26
N ALA A 128 18.49 -2.57 0.72
CA ALA A 128 19.83 -2.01 0.60
C ALA A 128 19.85 -0.75 -0.28
N SER A 129 19.05 -0.69 -1.35
CA SER A 129 18.98 0.46 -2.25
C SER A 129 18.46 1.74 -1.57
N PHE A 130 17.69 1.63 -0.49
CA PHE A 130 17.17 2.78 0.24
C PHE A 130 18.27 3.62 0.93
N ALA A 131 19.43 3.06 1.13
CA ALA A 131 20.53 3.77 1.76
C ALA A 131 21.24 4.78 0.82
N HIS A 132 21.23 4.53 -0.50
CA HIS A 132 22.11 5.23 -1.44
C HIS A 132 21.48 5.65 -2.76
N ASP A 133 20.41 4.98 -3.22
CA ASP A 133 19.97 5.06 -4.62
C ASP A 133 18.70 5.86 -4.85
N LEU A 134 18.11 6.43 -3.77
CA LEU A 134 16.85 7.15 -3.88
C LEU A 134 17.07 8.61 -4.30
N LYS A 135 16.27 9.04 -5.28
CA LYS A 135 16.20 10.43 -5.75
C LYS A 135 15.01 11.15 -5.13
N PRO A 136 15.15 12.41 -4.70
CA PRO A 136 14.07 13.13 -4.01
C PRO A 136 12.86 13.45 -4.89
N ASP A 137 13.04 13.54 -6.22
CA ASP A 137 11.97 13.91 -7.16
C ASP A 137 11.40 12.68 -7.90
N ALA A 138 11.51 11.48 -7.30
CA ALA A 138 11.06 10.24 -7.89
C ALA A 138 10.01 9.53 -7.03
N LEU A 139 9.12 8.81 -7.68
CA LEU A 139 8.20 7.85 -7.10
C LEU A 139 8.58 6.46 -7.61
N TYR A 140 8.83 5.56 -6.67
CA TYR A 140 9.34 4.22 -6.95
C TYR A 140 8.24 3.17 -6.87
N ARG A 141 8.27 2.26 -7.82
CA ARG A 141 7.46 1.05 -7.92
C ARG A 141 8.35 -0.16 -8.08
N VAL A 142 7.87 -1.33 -7.66
CA VAL A 142 8.60 -2.60 -7.76
C VAL A 142 7.67 -3.73 -8.20
N ASP A 143 8.24 -4.80 -8.74
CA ASP A 143 7.52 -6.04 -8.97
C ASP A 143 7.06 -6.65 -7.63
N ARG A 144 5.84 -7.20 -7.60
CA ARG A 144 5.31 -7.94 -6.46
C ARG A 144 5.30 -9.43 -6.77
N LEU A 145 5.92 -10.22 -5.91
CA LEU A 145 5.93 -11.68 -5.95
C LEU A 145 4.99 -12.21 -4.89
N ASP A 146 3.92 -12.91 -5.28
CA ASP A 146 3.04 -13.58 -4.33
C ASP A 146 3.68 -14.90 -3.90
N ILE A 147 3.80 -15.13 -2.59
CA ILE A 147 4.37 -16.32 -1.96
C ILE A 147 3.38 -16.92 -0.97
N GLU A 148 3.42 -18.23 -0.79
CA GLU A 148 2.58 -18.93 0.18
C GLU A 148 3.44 -19.44 1.32
N ALA A 149 3.29 -18.84 2.51
CA ALA A 149 3.99 -19.23 3.72
C ALA A 149 3.05 -19.97 4.69
N ASP A 150 3.54 -21.00 5.33
CA ASP A 150 2.80 -21.69 6.40
C ASP A 150 2.83 -20.85 7.69
N LEU A 151 1.80 -20.04 7.86
CA LEU A 151 1.62 -19.14 9.00
C LEU A 151 1.00 -19.83 10.23
N THR A 152 0.73 -21.14 10.14
CA THR A 152 0.23 -21.94 11.29
C THR A 152 1.36 -22.54 12.11
N ARG A 153 2.61 -22.47 11.64
CA ARG A 153 3.80 -22.95 12.35
C ARG A 153 4.02 -22.21 13.66
N ASN A 154 4.50 -22.94 14.66
CA ASN A 154 4.99 -22.37 15.91
C ASN A 154 6.38 -22.97 16.22
N PRO A 155 7.46 -22.16 16.21
CA PRO A 155 7.50 -20.72 15.87
C PRO A 155 7.14 -20.44 14.40
N LEU A 156 6.72 -19.22 14.13
CA LEU A 156 6.50 -18.73 12.76
C LEU A 156 7.78 -18.87 11.92
N PRO A 157 7.67 -19.05 10.59
CA PRO A 157 8.85 -18.97 9.72
C PRO A 157 9.53 -17.60 9.87
N SER A 158 10.84 -17.54 9.69
CA SER A 158 11.54 -16.27 9.65
C SER A 158 11.21 -15.48 8.36
N PRO A 159 11.34 -14.15 8.35
CA PRO A 159 11.19 -13.37 7.13
C PRO A 159 12.13 -13.82 6.00
N ALA A 160 13.34 -14.28 6.33
CA ALA A 160 14.30 -14.81 5.36
C ALA A 160 13.82 -16.14 4.74
N GLU A 161 13.27 -17.07 5.54
CA GLU A 161 12.64 -18.30 5.03
C GLU A 161 11.48 -17.96 4.09
N CYS A 162 10.63 -17.00 4.45
CA CYS A 162 9.52 -16.58 3.59
C CYS A 162 10.01 -16.01 2.26
N ARG A 163 11.01 -15.12 2.25
CA ARG A 163 11.58 -14.56 1.03
C ARG A 163 12.24 -15.59 0.11
N ALA A 164 12.68 -16.72 0.66
CA ALA A 164 13.27 -17.83 -0.09
C ALA A 164 12.24 -18.80 -0.70
N LEU A 165 10.95 -18.63 -0.39
CA LEU A 165 9.89 -19.48 -0.95
C LEU A 165 9.73 -19.25 -2.46
N PRO A 166 9.34 -20.29 -3.22
CA PRO A 166 8.98 -20.12 -4.61
C PRO A 166 7.76 -19.19 -4.74
N TRP A 167 7.84 -18.26 -5.67
CA TRP A 167 6.70 -17.40 -5.94
C TRP A 167 5.63 -18.13 -6.77
N LEU A 168 4.37 -17.80 -6.51
CA LEU A 168 3.20 -18.35 -7.21
C LEU A 168 2.88 -17.56 -8.48
N ARG A 169 3.02 -16.25 -8.40
CA ARG A 169 2.84 -15.29 -9.49
C ARG A 169 3.61 -14.01 -9.21
N ALA A 170 3.98 -13.31 -10.27
CA ALA A 170 4.62 -12.00 -10.21
C ALA A 170 3.75 -10.96 -10.91
N HIS A 171 3.46 -9.88 -10.21
CA HIS A 171 2.76 -8.72 -10.76
C HIS A 171 3.79 -7.68 -11.18
N ARG A 172 3.87 -7.45 -12.49
CA ARG A 172 4.81 -6.53 -13.14
C ARG A 172 4.05 -5.45 -13.90
N GLN A 173 4.78 -4.46 -14.39
CA GLN A 173 4.18 -3.39 -15.20
C GLN A 173 3.49 -3.93 -16.48
N ASP A 174 4.03 -4.97 -17.08
CA ASP A 174 3.50 -5.59 -18.29
C ASP A 174 2.42 -6.68 -18.04
N GLY A 175 2.06 -6.93 -16.78
CA GLY A 175 1.00 -7.86 -16.37
C GLY A 175 1.43 -8.92 -15.37
N THR A 176 0.61 -9.94 -15.21
CA THR A 176 0.85 -11.05 -14.31
C THR A 176 1.62 -12.18 -15.00
N HIS A 177 2.68 -12.64 -14.36
CA HIS A 177 3.56 -13.71 -14.81
C HIS A 177 3.47 -14.90 -13.85
N TYR A 178 3.66 -16.12 -14.36
CA TYR A 178 3.65 -17.36 -13.59
C TYR A 178 4.97 -18.11 -13.75
N PRO A 179 5.41 -18.95 -12.76
CA PRO A 179 6.69 -19.66 -12.80
C PRO A 179 6.85 -20.60 -14.01
N ASP A 180 5.76 -21.16 -14.50
CA ASP A 180 5.72 -22.04 -15.67
C ASP A 180 5.76 -21.30 -17.02
N GLY A 181 6.04 -20.00 -17.00
CA GLY A 181 6.08 -19.16 -18.19
C GLY A 181 4.71 -18.77 -18.76
N ARG A 182 3.63 -19.23 -18.15
CA ARG A 182 2.29 -18.75 -18.54
C ARG A 182 2.21 -17.24 -18.29
N ARG A 183 1.54 -16.57 -19.20
CA ARG A 183 1.11 -15.18 -19.08
C ARG A 183 -0.39 -15.14 -19.30
N GLU A 184 -0.98 -14.02 -18.98
CA GLU A 184 -2.36 -13.80 -19.41
C GLU A 184 -2.51 -14.14 -20.90
N PRO A 185 -3.61 -14.83 -21.30
CA PRO A 185 -3.82 -15.22 -22.68
C PRO A 185 -3.67 -14.03 -23.62
N TRP A 186 -2.91 -14.20 -24.71
CA TRP A 186 -2.62 -13.13 -25.67
C TRP A 186 -3.88 -12.41 -26.17
N TYR A 187 -4.97 -13.15 -26.36
CA TYR A 187 -6.27 -12.60 -26.80
C TYR A 187 -6.89 -11.69 -25.74
N ALA A 188 -6.71 -11.97 -24.44
CA ALA A 188 -7.16 -11.09 -23.37
C ALA A 188 -6.39 -9.77 -23.40
N ARG A 189 -5.06 -9.85 -23.62
CA ARG A 189 -4.20 -8.66 -23.79
C ARG A 189 -4.56 -7.86 -25.03
N VAL A 190 -4.77 -8.52 -26.17
CA VAL A 190 -5.19 -7.85 -27.42
C VAL A 190 -6.55 -7.21 -27.24
N ARG A 191 -7.53 -7.92 -26.67
CA ARG A 191 -8.87 -7.37 -26.38
C ARG A 191 -8.79 -6.16 -25.42
N SER A 192 -7.99 -6.27 -24.38
CA SER A 192 -7.79 -5.16 -23.44
C SER A 192 -7.15 -3.94 -24.11
N ARG A 193 -6.12 -4.15 -24.95
CA ARG A 193 -5.47 -3.07 -25.72
C ARG A 193 -6.43 -2.46 -26.74
N PHE A 194 -7.21 -3.26 -27.45
CA PHE A 194 -8.21 -2.77 -28.39
C PHE A 194 -9.31 -1.96 -27.69
N ASN A 195 -9.88 -2.51 -26.62
CA ASN A 195 -10.89 -1.81 -25.82
C ASN A 195 -10.33 -0.48 -25.26
N ARG A 196 -9.09 -0.49 -24.79
CA ARG A 196 -8.40 0.72 -24.32
C ARG A 196 -8.17 1.71 -25.45
N ALA A 197 -7.78 1.27 -26.64
CA ALA A 197 -7.60 2.15 -27.80
C ALA A 197 -8.91 2.81 -28.23
N VAL A 198 -9.99 2.02 -28.32
CA VAL A 198 -11.33 2.54 -28.61
C VAL A 198 -11.80 3.52 -27.53
N TRP A 199 -11.64 3.15 -26.27
CA TRP A 199 -11.97 4.00 -25.14
C TRP A 199 -11.20 5.31 -25.17
N ASN A 200 -9.88 5.25 -25.40
CA ASN A 200 -9.02 6.42 -25.49
C ASN A 200 -9.43 7.36 -26.64
N ALA A 201 -9.74 6.80 -27.80
CA ALA A 201 -10.19 7.57 -28.95
C ALA A 201 -11.52 8.30 -28.70
N THR A 202 -12.42 7.69 -27.93
CA THR A 202 -13.75 8.24 -27.64
C THR A 202 -13.80 9.12 -26.40
N HIS A 203 -12.80 9.04 -25.49
CA HIS A 203 -12.81 9.71 -24.17
C HIS A 203 -11.62 10.66 -23.90
N GLY A 204 -11.01 11.20 -24.95
CA GLY A 204 -10.05 12.31 -24.84
C GLY A 204 -8.59 11.92 -24.70
N GLY A 205 -8.17 10.83 -25.35
CA GLY A 205 -6.77 10.46 -25.48
C GLY A 205 -6.28 9.35 -24.54
N ALA A 206 -5.03 8.93 -24.67
CA ALA A 206 -4.43 7.88 -23.86
C ALA A 206 -4.07 8.39 -22.45
N LEU A 207 -4.33 7.57 -21.44
CA LEU A 207 -3.74 7.77 -20.12
C LEU A 207 -2.26 7.31 -20.14
N PRO A 208 -1.40 7.89 -19.29
CA PRO A 208 -0.02 7.44 -19.16
C PRO A 208 0.04 5.96 -18.75
N ASP A 209 1.04 5.25 -19.24
CA ASP A 209 1.28 3.84 -18.88
C ASP A 209 2.01 3.76 -17.54
N LEU A 210 1.25 3.88 -16.46
CA LEU A 210 1.76 3.84 -15.10
C LEU A 210 1.67 2.40 -14.54
N PHE A 211 2.66 2.03 -13.74
CA PHE A 211 2.67 0.75 -13.05
C PHE A 211 1.69 0.76 -11.86
N THR A 212 0.41 0.51 -12.12
CA THR A 212 -0.67 0.55 -11.12
C THR A 212 -0.92 -0.77 -10.40
N TRP A 213 -0.41 -1.90 -10.91
CA TRP A 213 -0.55 -3.19 -10.24
C TRP A 213 0.11 -3.19 -8.87
N GLY A 214 -0.64 -3.56 -7.81
CA GLY A 214 -0.13 -3.62 -6.45
C GLY A 214 0.44 -2.28 -5.93
N CYS A 215 -0.06 -1.13 -6.44
CA CYS A 215 0.45 0.16 -5.96
C CYS A 215 0.08 0.45 -4.50
N GLY A 216 -0.97 -0.16 -3.98
CA GLY A 216 -1.26 -0.15 -2.56
C GLY A 216 -0.20 -0.89 -1.72
N ASP A 217 0.50 -1.88 -2.30
CA ASP A 217 1.49 -2.67 -1.59
C ASP A 217 2.88 -2.03 -1.53
N PHE A 218 3.19 -1.18 -2.49
CA PHE A 218 4.46 -0.46 -2.51
C PHE A 218 4.34 0.83 -3.30
N THR A 219 4.40 1.96 -2.61
CA THR A 219 4.58 3.28 -3.19
C THR A 219 5.56 4.06 -2.31
N LEU A 220 6.76 4.29 -2.84
CA LEU A 220 7.84 4.98 -2.14
C LEU A 220 8.14 6.31 -2.84
N THR A 221 8.08 7.40 -2.10
CA THR A 221 8.51 8.73 -2.57
C THR A 221 8.87 9.60 -1.37
N THR A 222 9.26 10.85 -1.61
CA THR A 222 9.56 11.75 -0.49
C THR A 222 8.31 12.27 0.21
N ASN A 223 8.49 12.67 1.47
CA ASN A 223 7.43 13.33 2.24
C ASN A 223 6.91 14.57 1.50
N LYS A 224 7.81 15.36 0.89
CA LYS A 224 7.45 16.52 0.06
C LYS A 224 6.49 16.20 -1.07
N VAL A 225 6.68 15.06 -1.76
CA VAL A 225 5.78 14.62 -2.84
C VAL A 225 4.44 14.19 -2.25
N TRP A 226 4.45 13.44 -1.14
CA TRP A 226 3.22 13.07 -0.43
C TRP A 226 2.44 14.30 0.05
N GLU A 227 3.11 15.29 0.63
CA GLU A 227 2.50 16.56 1.04
C GLU A 227 1.90 17.30 -0.15
N GLY A 228 2.65 17.42 -1.25
CA GLY A 228 2.14 18.08 -2.46
C GLY A 228 0.90 17.41 -3.06
N MET A 229 0.76 16.09 -2.89
CA MET A 229 -0.42 15.33 -3.31
C MET A 229 -1.55 15.34 -2.27
N HIS A 230 -1.31 15.78 -1.03
CA HIS A 230 -2.16 15.54 0.14
C HIS A 230 -2.46 14.03 0.34
N GLY A 231 -1.45 13.18 0.14
CA GLY A 231 -1.56 11.74 0.27
C GLY A 231 -2.39 11.05 -0.83
N TYR A 232 -3.01 9.94 -0.48
CA TYR A 232 -4.00 9.24 -1.30
C TYR A 232 -5.36 9.96 -1.26
N PRO A 233 -6.26 9.77 -2.24
CA PRO A 233 -7.64 10.25 -2.14
C PRO A 233 -8.34 9.68 -0.89
N GLU A 234 -8.93 10.55 -0.07
CA GLU A 234 -9.62 10.20 1.20
C GLU A 234 -11.12 10.03 1.03
N TRP A 235 -11.52 9.42 -0.06
CA TRP A 235 -12.93 9.12 -0.27
C TRP A 235 -13.35 7.95 0.63
N PRO A 236 -14.43 8.09 1.41
CA PRO A 236 -14.89 7.04 2.33
C PRO A 236 -15.58 5.91 1.55
N MET A 237 -14.77 5.13 0.86
CA MET A 237 -15.17 4.03 0.00
C MET A 237 -14.13 2.90 0.05
N TYR A 238 -14.44 1.77 -0.56
CA TYR A 238 -13.47 0.71 -0.73
C TYR A 238 -12.26 1.19 -1.55
N SER A 239 -11.05 0.81 -1.14
CA SER A 239 -9.77 1.38 -1.61
C SER A 239 -9.42 1.15 -3.08
N PHE A 240 -10.22 0.38 -3.82
CA PHE A 240 -9.97 0.02 -5.21
C PHE A 240 -9.76 1.26 -6.10
N HIS A 241 -8.64 1.30 -6.83
CA HIS A 241 -8.16 2.40 -7.68
C HIS A 241 -7.77 3.71 -6.97
N LEU A 242 -8.03 3.88 -5.68
CA LEU A 242 -7.63 5.11 -4.98
C LEU A 242 -6.11 5.25 -4.91
N ASP A 243 -5.40 4.15 -4.68
CA ASP A 243 -3.94 4.08 -4.75
C ASP A 243 -3.39 4.42 -6.15
N SER A 244 -4.08 3.97 -7.20
CA SER A 244 -3.71 4.25 -8.58
C SER A 244 -3.84 5.74 -8.94
N LEU A 245 -4.80 6.46 -8.35
CA LEU A 245 -4.96 7.90 -8.54
C LEU A 245 -3.77 8.69 -7.98
N ALA A 246 -3.16 8.24 -6.89
CA ALA A 246 -1.95 8.86 -6.36
C ALA A 246 -0.79 8.84 -7.37
N LEU A 247 -0.64 7.75 -8.13
CA LEU A 247 0.35 7.69 -9.21
C LEU A 247 0.07 8.69 -10.33
N VAL A 248 -1.21 8.90 -10.65
CA VAL A 248 -1.62 9.92 -11.65
C VAL A 248 -1.33 11.32 -11.15
N MET A 249 -1.59 11.61 -9.87
CA MET A 249 -1.28 12.91 -9.24
C MET A 249 0.23 13.18 -9.26
N ALA A 250 1.06 12.20 -8.86
CA ALA A 250 2.51 12.32 -8.93
C ALA A 250 3.02 12.55 -10.35
N TYR A 251 2.52 11.79 -11.32
CA TYR A 251 2.86 11.95 -12.74
C TYR A 251 2.49 13.35 -13.27
N ALA A 252 1.29 13.83 -12.96
CA ALA A 252 0.84 15.17 -13.35
C ALA A 252 1.72 16.27 -12.73
N ALA A 253 2.22 16.07 -11.52
CA ALA A 253 3.16 16.98 -10.87
C ALA A 253 4.56 16.98 -11.53
N GLY A 254 4.84 16.02 -12.40
CA GLY A 254 6.14 15.86 -13.06
C GLY A 254 7.18 15.12 -12.23
N VAL A 255 6.71 14.33 -11.23
CA VAL A 255 7.54 13.41 -10.47
C VAL A 255 8.05 12.29 -11.39
N GLU A 256 9.34 11.95 -11.30
CA GLU A 256 9.92 10.85 -12.07
C GLU A 256 9.32 9.51 -11.62
N MET A 257 8.70 8.78 -12.55
CA MET A 257 8.13 7.46 -12.26
C MET A 257 9.18 6.38 -12.50
N VAL A 258 9.70 5.78 -11.43
CA VAL A 258 10.80 4.80 -11.48
C VAL A 258 10.27 3.40 -11.14
N THR A 259 10.43 2.45 -12.04
CA THR A 259 10.22 1.03 -11.75
C THR A 259 11.57 0.36 -11.50
N LEU A 260 11.79 -0.09 -10.27
CA LEU A 260 12.98 -0.85 -9.94
C LEU A 260 12.88 -2.27 -10.51
N ALA A 261 13.99 -2.79 -11.01
CA ALA A 261 14.03 -4.11 -11.62
C ALA A 261 14.44 -5.20 -10.61
N PRO A 262 14.04 -6.45 -10.81
CA PRO A 262 14.57 -7.57 -10.01
C PRO A 262 16.10 -7.56 -9.97
N PRO A 263 16.74 -7.86 -8.83
CA PRO A 263 16.16 -8.52 -7.65
C PRO A 263 15.48 -7.59 -6.63
N GLN A 264 15.31 -6.31 -6.93
CA GLN A 264 14.60 -5.35 -6.10
C GLN A 264 13.08 -5.58 -6.24
N VAL A 265 12.51 -6.40 -5.35
CA VAL A 265 11.11 -6.83 -5.39
C VAL A 265 10.49 -6.82 -3.99
N VAL A 266 9.17 -6.91 -3.94
CA VAL A 266 8.45 -7.23 -2.70
C VAL A 266 7.83 -8.61 -2.78
N HIS A 267 7.79 -9.30 -1.63
CA HIS A 267 7.12 -10.58 -1.47
C HIS A 267 5.82 -10.34 -0.70
N HIS A 268 4.71 -10.68 -1.30
CA HIS A 268 3.40 -10.61 -0.68
C HIS A 268 3.02 -11.97 -0.12
N LEU A 269 2.78 -12.03 1.19
CA LEU A 269 2.28 -13.22 1.86
C LEU A 269 0.83 -13.46 1.43
N GLU A 270 0.63 -14.41 0.53
CA GLU A 270 -0.70 -14.73 0.00
C GLU A 270 -1.64 -15.14 1.12
N HIS A 271 -2.84 -14.65 1.07
CA HIS A 271 -3.86 -14.93 2.06
C HIS A 271 -5.25 -15.02 1.41
N GLY A 272 -6.21 -15.61 2.12
CA GLY A 272 -7.55 -15.90 1.64
C GLY A 272 -8.39 -14.68 1.23
N ALA A 273 -9.68 -14.74 1.47
CA ALA A 273 -10.64 -13.72 1.01
C ALA A 273 -10.24 -12.30 1.39
N GLY A 274 -10.09 -11.45 0.42
CA GLY A 274 -9.78 -10.01 0.59
C GLY A 274 -8.58 -9.51 -0.21
N SER A 275 -7.64 -10.36 -0.60
CA SER A 275 -6.39 -9.95 -1.26
C SER A 275 -6.42 -10.12 -2.73
N GLY A 276 -7.09 -10.73 -3.40
CA GLY A 276 -6.72 -11.06 -4.77
C GLY A 276 -7.63 -10.45 -5.81
N TRP A 277 -7.08 -9.71 -6.70
CA TRP A 277 -7.62 -9.44 -8.00
C TRP A 277 -7.52 -10.71 -8.87
N THR A 278 -8.46 -11.63 -8.70
CA THR A 278 -8.78 -12.62 -9.73
C THR A 278 -10.13 -12.24 -10.34
N PRO A 279 -10.41 -12.54 -11.63
CA PRO A 279 -11.69 -12.21 -12.26
C PRO A 279 -12.90 -12.71 -11.47
N GLU A 280 -12.79 -13.87 -10.83
CA GLU A 280 -13.84 -14.43 -9.97
C GLU A 280 -13.84 -13.79 -8.59
N GLY A 281 -12.67 -13.47 -8.04
CA GLY A 281 -12.50 -12.72 -6.80
C GLY A 281 -13.10 -11.32 -6.90
N ALA A 282 -12.84 -10.61 -8.00
CA ALA A 282 -13.40 -9.30 -8.27
C ALA A 282 -14.94 -9.32 -8.28
N ARG A 283 -15.56 -10.26 -8.98
CA ARG A 283 -17.03 -10.37 -9.00
C ARG A 283 -17.62 -10.62 -7.61
N ARG A 284 -17.00 -11.48 -6.82
CA ARG A 284 -17.45 -11.73 -5.44
C ARG A 284 -17.23 -10.51 -4.55
N LEU A 285 -16.09 -9.83 -4.70
CA LEU A 285 -15.79 -8.61 -3.97
C LEU A 285 -16.82 -7.53 -4.27
N PHE A 286 -16.99 -7.16 -5.53
CA PHE A 286 -17.94 -6.11 -5.91
C PHE A 286 -19.38 -6.48 -5.57
N GLY A 287 -19.79 -7.74 -5.74
CA GLY A 287 -21.11 -8.19 -5.31
C GLY A 287 -21.34 -8.07 -3.80
N ARG A 288 -20.31 -8.25 -2.97
CA ARG A 288 -20.41 -8.00 -1.52
C ARG A 288 -20.49 -6.51 -1.20
N LEU A 289 -19.68 -5.69 -1.88
CA LEU A 289 -19.70 -4.24 -1.70
C LEU A 289 -21.05 -3.65 -2.12
N ASP A 290 -21.59 -4.08 -3.27
CA ASP A 290 -22.91 -3.67 -3.74
C ASP A 290 -24.01 -4.07 -2.75
N ALA A 291 -23.97 -5.31 -2.24
CA ALA A 291 -24.93 -5.81 -1.26
C ALA A 291 -24.85 -5.08 0.10
N ALA A 292 -23.66 -4.62 0.48
CA ALA A 292 -23.42 -3.85 1.69
C ALA A 292 -23.62 -2.33 1.50
N GLY A 293 -23.93 -1.86 0.29
CA GLY A 293 -24.04 -0.43 -0.02
C GLY A 293 -22.72 0.34 0.14
N VAL A 294 -21.58 -0.36 0.04
CA VAL A 294 -20.23 0.24 0.15
C VAL A 294 -19.78 0.71 -1.23
N PRO A 295 -19.54 2.01 -1.44
CA PRO A 295 -19.10 2.52 -2.72
C PRO A 295 -17.65 2.09 -3.01
N TYR A 296 -17.32 2.03 -4.30
CA TYR A 296 -15.96 1.83 -4.82
C TYR A 296 -15.78 2.57 -6.14
N LEU A 297 -14.53 2.88 -6.49
CA LEU A 297 -14.24 3.53 -7.76
C LEU A 297 -14.18 2.49 -8.88
N SER A 298 -15.10 2.59 -9.85
CA SER A 298 -15.07 1.74 -11.05
C SER A 298 -13.91 2.11 -11.97
N GLY A 299 -13.53 1.22 -12.90
CA GLY A 299 -12.49 1.52 -13.89
C GLY A 299 -12.83 2.75 -14.75
N SER A 300 -14.09 2.93 -15.15
CA SER A 300 -14.53 4.13 -15.88
C SER A 300 -14.50 5.39 -15.01
N GLY A 301 -14.81 5.26 -13.72
CA GLY A 301 -14.66 6.32 -12.74
C GLY A 301 -13.20 6.75 -12.57
N TYR A 302 -12.30 5.77 -12.43
CA TYR A 302 -10.86 6.00 -12.41
C TYR A 302 -10.38 6.77 -13.66
N ASP A 303 -10.73 6.29 -14.86
CA ASP A 303 -10.34 6.92 -16.12
C ASP A 303 -10.82 8.37 -16.22
N ARG A 304 -12.04 8.66 -15.76
CA ARG A 304 -12.58 10.01 -15.74
C ARG A 304 -11.77 10.94 -14.83
N VAL A 305 -11.55 10.52 -13.57
CA VAL A 305 -10.80 11.32 -12.59
C VAL A 305 -9.35 11.51 -13.02
N ALA A 306 -8.70 10.45 -13.51
CA ALA A 306 -7.34 10.54 -14.02
C ALA A 306 -7.20 11.56 -15.15
N ARG A 307 -8.17 11.61 -16.09
CA ARG A 307 -8.19 12.60 -17.16
C ARG A 307 -8.44 14.02 -16.64
N GLU A 308 -9.28 14.17 -15.63
CA GLU A 308 -9.52 15.47 -14.99
C GLU A 308 -8.25 16.01 -14.33
N ILE A 309 -7.48 15.16 -13.63
CA ILE A 309 -6.17 15.54 -13.06
C ILE A 309 -5.22 16.00 -14.18
N LEU A 310 -5.07 15.19 -15.23
CA LEU A 310 -4.14 15.47 -16.32
C LEU A 310 -4.51 16.74 -17.13
N ARG A 311 -5.80 17.03 -17.27
CA ARG A 311 -6.26 18.26 -17.96
C ARG A 311 -5.94 19.55 -17.22
N LYS A 312 -5.71 19.46 -15.89
CA LYS A 312 -5.29 20.63 -15.08
C LYS A 312 -3.85 21.09 -15.42
N GLY A 313 -3.10 20.25 -16.17
CA GLY A 313 -1.74 20.55 -16.56
C GLY A 313 -0.70 20.12 -15.53
N ARG A 314 0.54 20.55 -15.71
CA ARG A 314 1.66 20.17 -14.84
C ARG A 314 1.55 20.85 -13.48
N GLY A 315 1.59 20.06 -12.42
CA GLY A 315 1.56 20.52 -11.03
C GLY A 315 0.89 19.52 -10.10
N PHE A 316 0.99 19.77 -8.80
CA PHE A 316 0.22 19.02 -7.82
C PHE A 316 -1.26 19.44 -7.88
N HIS A 317 -2.13 18.46 -8.01
CA HIS A 317 -3.58 18.62 -8.04
C HIS A 317 -4.22 17.69 -7.02
N PRO A 318 -4.10 18.00 -5.71
CA PRO A 318 -4.66 17.16 -4.67
C PRO A 318 -6.16 16.90 -4.89
N LEU A 319 -6.59 15.69 -4.55
CA LEU A 319 -7.99 15.30 -4.52
C LEU A 319 -8.62 15.51 -3.13
N ASN A 320 -7.78 15.69 -2.11
CA ASN A 320 -8.19 16.07 -0.77
C ASN A 320 -8.07 17.60 -0.63
N GLU A 321 -9.18 18.26 -0.32
CA GLU A 321 -9.22 19.69 -0.17
C GLU A 321 -8.70 20.13 1.22
N GLY A 322 -8.06 21.29 1.27
CA GLY A 322 -7.53 21.87 2.51
C GLY A 322 -6.37 21.10 3.14
N ASP A 323 -6.01 21.50 4.36
CA ASP A 323 -4.84 20.97 5.10
C ASP A 323 -5.21 19.85 6.09
N GLU A 324 -6.42 19.33 6.09
CA GLU A 324 -6.87 18.33 7.08
C GLU A 324 -6.69 16.88 6.63
N TRP A 325 -6.11 16.63 5.47
CA TRP A 325 -5.84 15.27 5.01
C TRP A 325 -5.05 14.47 6.05
N GLY A 326 -5.22 13.17 6.09
CA GLY A 326 -4.58 12.31 7.10
C GLY A 326 -5.03 12.63 8.53
N LEU A 327 -6.25 13.12 8.71
CA LEU A 327 -6.78 13.56 10.00
C LEU A 327 -5.86 14.61 10.66
N GLY A 328 -5.44 15.62 9.88
CA GLY A 328 -4.51 16.64 10.32
C GLY A 328 -5.03 17.53 11.46
N GLY A 329 -6.34 17.74 11.53
CA GLY A 329 -7.01 18.47 12.61
C GLY A 329 -7.24 17.65 13.90
N GLU A 330 -6.97 16.32 13.88
CA GLU A 330 -7.24 15.45 15.03
C GLU A 330 -5.94 15.15 15.81
N GLU A 331 -5.99 15.28 17.12
CA GLU A 331 -4.93 14.81 18.01
C GLU A 331 -5.12 13.30 18.27
N LEU A 332 -4.32 12.48 17.60
CA LEU A 332 -4.43 11.03 17.69
C LEU A 332 -3.45 10.45 18.71
N PRO A 333 -3.87 9.47 19.54
CA PRO A 333 -2.96 8.77 20.44
C PRO A 333 -1.84 8.08 19.66
N VAL A 334 -0.60 8.23 20.17
CA VAL A 334 0.59 7.56 19.65
C VAL A 334 1.19 6.69 20.73
N VAL A 335 1.31 5.40 20.44
CA VAL A 335 1.91 4.40 21.33
C VAL A 335 3.27 4.00 20.77
N THR A 336 4.29 3.99 21.64
CA THR A 336 5.62 3.41 21.34
C THR A 336 5.70 2.07 22.07
N PRO A 337 5.60 0.93 21.38
CA PRO A 337 5.51 -0.39 22.00
C PRO A 337 6.86 -0.94 22.47
#